data_adc821d3338f3adae338ebd250efd5e8
#
_entry.id   adc821d3338f3adae338ebd250efd5e8
#
_cell.length_a   1.000
_cell.length_b   1.000
_cell.length_c   1.000
_cell.angle_alpha   90.00
_cell.angle_beta   90.00
_cell.angle_gamma   90.00
#
_symmetry.space_group_name_H-M   'P 1'
#
loop_
_entity.id
_entity.type
_entity.pdbx_description
1 polymer ?
#
loop_
_entity_poly.entity_id
_entity_poly.type
_entity_poly.pdbx_seq_one_letter_code
_entity_poly.pdbx_strand_id
1 'polypeptide(L)'
;CIATDAETGREVSLDKGKLAQAVVASGALPSLFQPVMINNQMLIDGGVVNNYPIDELKKKGVDIIIGVDVQDGLATREELTSAPDVLIQINNFRTVHDMTAKVKKTDIYIKPNIEDFSVVSFEDGGAIIKNCIEAAFSQMDALKKVVKQQKQTPKLEIKKVIQDSIVINTIITKGNQIYSRAYVLGKLRLKGNEKVSYKNFNKGVNNLIATNNFDYFQYEFKKTPSKEGYDLITELTETKINTYLKLGVHYDKLYKSAALINLTKKKFLFKNDVVSLDLIFGDNVRYNFEYFIDKGFYWSIGVKSRYNEFNKSINAQLLLSDQELTVTGINKADVELQDQTNQFYLQTLFRRDFASSIGLEHKRLRITSETFSLNPSNEPFIFEKTDYLSVFGNIKLDTYDNKYFPKRGVYFNGYIHNYFYASQFNDDFENFSIAKADIGYAFSVSDKLAFNLQTSGGFKLGDNSTNTLDFALGGYGNNLINNF
;
A
#
# COMPACT_ATOMS: atom_id res chain seq x y z
N CYS A 1 -14.90 5.29 28.13
CA CYS A 1 -15.28 4.63 26.89
C CYS A 1 -15.99 3.32 27.16
N ILE A 2 -16.87 2.90 26.26
CA ILE A 2 -17.52 1.59 26.31
C ILE A 2 -16.93 0.73 25.21
N ALA A 3 -16.67 -0.54 25.51
CA ALA A 3 -16.25 -1.55 24.57
C ALA A 3 -17.08 -2.81 24.76
N THR A 4 -17.05 -3.71 23.81
CA THR A 4 -17.68 -5.03 23.87
C THR A 4 -16.61 -6.11 23.98
N ASP A 5 -16.70 -6.98 24.96
CA ASP A 5 -15.88 -8.20 25.01
C ASP A 5 -16.35 -9.16 23.90
N ALA A 6 -15.47 -9.43 22.93
CA ALA A 6 -15.82 -10.22 21.74
C ALA A 6 -16.08 -11.70 22.06
N GLU A 7 -15.55 -12.22 23.19
CA GLU A 7 -15.75 -13.62 23.59
C GLU A 7 -17.07 -13.83 24.31
N THR A 8 -17.49 -12.84 25.12
CA THR A 8 -18.65 -12.98 26.00
C THR A 8 -19.85 -12.15 25.55
N GLY A 9 -19.67 -11.19 24.64
CA GLY A 9 -20.69 -10.23 24.23
C GLY A 9 -21.11 -9.25 25.34
N ARG A 10 -20.31 -9.12 26.39
CA ARG A 10 -20.62 -8.23 27.54
C ARG A 10 -20.04 -6.84 27.31
N GLU A 11 -20.73 -5.87 27.88
CA GLU A 11 -20.24 -4.49 27.96
C GLU A 11 -19.04 -4.40 28.90
N VAL A 12 -18.02 -3.64 28.49
CA VAL A 12 -16.83 -3.32 29.28
C VAL A 12 -16.69 -1.80 29.38
N SER A 13 -16.80 -1.25 30.56
CA SER A 13 -16.58 0.16 30.85
C SER A 13 -15.07 0.43 31.02
N LEU A 14 -14.49 1.20 30.14
CA LEU A 14 -13.07 1.57 30.12
C LEU A 14 -12.91 2.97 30.78
N ASP A 15 -12.89 3.02 32.11
CA ASP A 15 -12.80 4.23 32.92
C ASP A 15 -11.42 4.47 33.54
N LYS A 16 -10.49 3.53 33.35
CA LYS A 16 -9.10 3.58 33.85
C LYS A 16 -8.11 3.14 32.74
N GLY A 17 -6.88 3.57 32.92
CA GLY A 17 -5.78 3.20 32.00
C GLY A 17 -5.48 4.23 30.93
N LYS A 18 -5.07 3.78 29.76
CA LYS A 18 -4.65 4.65 28.65
C LYS A 18 -5.86 5.09 27.81
N LEU A 19 -6.15 6.38 27.80
CA LEU A 19 -7.28 6.94 27.05
C LEU A 19 -7.22 6.59 25.55
N ALA A 20 -6.05 6.71 24.91
CA ALA A 20 -5.90 6.39 23.50
C ALA A 20 -6.27 4.93 23.19
N GLN A 21 -5.85 3.98 24.04
CA GLN A 21 -6.17 2.56 23.89
C GLN A 21 -7.68 2.30 24.11
N ALA A 22 -8.27 2.97 25.08
CA ALA A 22 -9.70 2.88 25.35
C ALA A 22 -10.54 3.43 24.19
N VAL A 23 -10.12 4.55 23.56
CA VAL A 23 -10.78 5.14 22.40
C VAL A 23 -10.69 4.18 21.19
N VAL A 24 -9.52 3.60 20.94
CA VAL A 24 -9.34 2.64 19.82
C VAL A 24 -10.19 1.39 20.04
N ALA A 25 -10.24 0.85 21.27
CA ALA A 25 -11.07 -0.32 21.59
C ALA A 25 -12.57 -0.01 21.44
N SER A 26 -13.00 1.19 21.87
CA SER A 26 -14.40 1.64 21.79
C SER A 26 -14.89 1.88 20.36
N GLY A 27 -13.97 2.16 19.42
CA GLY A 27 -14.30 2.37 18.01
C GLY A 27 -13.77 1.26 17.08
N ALA A 28 -13.41 0.09 17.63
CA ALA A 28 -12.94 -1.06 16.84
C ALA A 28 -14.12 -1.79 16.19
N LEU A 29 -14.72 -1.18 15.15
CA LEU A 29 -15.87 -1.73 14.44
C LEU A 29 -15.52 -3.09 13.80
N PRO A 30 -16.28 -4.15 14.11
CA PRO A 30 -16.07 -5.48 13.54
C PRO A 30 -16.01 -5.45 12.01
N SER A 31 -15.16 -6.28 11.42
CA SER A 31 -14.85 -6.37 9.98
C SER A 31 -14.04 -5.22 9.38
N LEU A 32 -14.00 -4.04 10.00
CA LEU A 32 -13.18 -2.91 9.54
C LEU A 32 -11.88 -2.78 10.34
N PHE A 33 -11.92 -3.03 11.64
CA PHE A 33 -10.77 -2.91 12.53
C PHE A 33 -10.49 -4.21 13.27
N GLN A 34 -9.23 -4.41 13.61
CA GLN A 34 -8.81 -5.54 14.45
C GLN A 34 -9.29 -5.32 15.90
N PRO A 35 -9.72 -6.37 16.59
CA PRO A 35 -10.01 -6.30 18.01
C PRO A 35 -8.80 -5.83 18.82
N VAL A 36 -9.05 -5.11 19.91
CA VAL A 36 -8.01 -4.55 20.78
C VAL A 36 -7.89 -5.39 22.07
N MET A 37 -6.66 -5.84 22.35
CA MET A 37 -6.40 -6.58 23.60
C MET A 37 -6.14 -5.61 24.76
N ILE A 38 -7.00 -5.62 25.77
CA ILE A 38 -6.84 -4.87 27.04
C ILE A 38 -7.07 -5.83 28.20
N ASN A 39 -6.10 -5.93 29.10
CA ASN A 39 -6.19 -6.80 30.30
C ASN A 39 -6.60 -8.25 29.97
N ASN A 40 -6.05 -8.81 28.90
CA ASN A 40 -6.35 -10.14 28.39
C ASN A 40 -7.79 -10.35 27.88
N GLN A 41 -8.53 -9.28 27.65
CA GLN A 41 -9.85 -9.30 27.01
C GLN A 41 -9.73 -8.83 25.55
N MET A 42 -10.41 -9.52 24.65
CA MET A 42 -10.51 -9.14 23.23
C MET A 42 -11.70 -8.17 23.07
N LEU A 43 -11.41 -6.89 22.88
CA LEU A 43 -12.41 -5.83 22.85
C LEU A 43 -12.67 -5.35 21.42
N ILE A 44 -13.94 -5.15 21.13
CA ILE A 44 -14.46 -4.57 19.88
C ILE A 44 -15.34 -3.36 20.21
N ASP A 45 -15.88 -2.71 19.19
CA ASP A 45 -16.73 -1.53 19.29
C ASP A 45 -17.81 -1.66 20.37
N GLY A 46 -17.93 -0.64 21.22
CA GLY A 46 -18.92 -0.59 22.29
C GLY A 46 -20.34 -0.46 21.78
N GLY A 47 -20.53 0.10 20.59
CA GLY A 47 -21.82 0.25 19.93
C GLY A 47 -22.53 -1.08 19.65
N VAL A 48 -21.79 -2.19 19.59
CA VAL A 48 -22.35 -3.54 19.46
C VAL A 48 -23.30 -3.86 20.63
N VAL A 49 -22.97 -3.43 21.83
CA VAL A 49 -23.79 -3.70 23.04
C VAL A 49 -24.45 -2.46 23.63
N ASN A 50 -23.81 -1.30 23.58
CA ASN A 50 -24.33 -0.07 24.14
C ASN A 50 -23.80 1.16 23.47
N ASN A 51 -24.48 1.62 22.41
CA ASN A 51 -24.04 2.75 21.59
C ASN A 51 -24.33 4.14 22.20
N TYR A 52 -25.17 4.22 23.20
CA TYR A 52 -25.53 5.47 23.89
C TYR A 52 -25.59 5.21 25.40
N PRO A 53 -24.45 5.25 26.12
CA PRO A 53 -24.29 4.65 27.47
C PRO A 53 -24.78 5.56 28.61
N ILE A 54 -26.01 5.99 28.61
CA ILE A 54 -26.62 6.87 29.61
C ILE A 54 -26.65 6.25 31.01
N ASP A 55 -27.02 4.98 31.08
CA ASP A 55 -27.16 4.31 32.39
C ASP A 55 -25.80 4.19 33.06
N GLU A 56 -24.71 4.06 32.33
CA GLU A 56 -23.34 4.08 32.86
C GLU A 56 -22.96 5.46 33.43
N LEU A 57 -23.40 6.55 32.80
CA LEU A 57 -23.20 7.89 33.33
C LEU A 57 -24.00 8.11 34.59
N LYS A 58 -25.27 7.67 34.63
CA LYS A 58 -26.12 7.75 35.83
C LYS A 58 -25.55 7.00 37.05
N LYS A 59 -24.98 5.80 36.82
CA LYS A 59 -24.29 5.05 37.89
C LYS A 59 -23.08 5.82 38.43
N LYS A 60 -22.50 6.74 37.70
CA LYS A 60 -21.38 7.59 38.14
C LYS A 60 -21.84 8.85 38.89
N GLY A 61 -23.15 9.05 39.08
CA GLY A 61 -23.71 10.13 39.86
C GLY A 61 -23.68 11.51 39.21
N VAL A 62 -23.81 11.57 37.89
CA VAL A 62 -23.90 12.84 37.16
C VAL A 62 -25.29 13.46 37.32
N ASP A 63 -25.36 14.78 37.48
CA ASP A 63 -26.61 15.53 37.69
C ASP A 63 -27.33 15.83 36.39
N ILE A 64 -26.58 16.08 35.30
CA ILE A 64 -27.11 16.47 33.98
C ILE A 64 -26.39 15.68 32.87
N ILE A 65 -27.17 15.14 31.95
CA ILE A 65 -26.68 14.39 30.80
C ILE A 65 -26.95 15.18 29.52
N ILE A 66 -25.89 15.53 28.82
CA ILE A 66 -25.94 16.07 27.48
C ILE A 66 -25.56 14.91 26.53
N GLY A 67 -26.48 14.50 25.67
CA GLY A 67 -26.29 13.39 24.77
C GLY A 67 -26.30 13.86 23.31
N VAL A 68 -25.30 13.42 22.55
CA VAL A 68 -25.24 13.61 21.10
C VAL A 68 -25.49 12.27 20.43
N ASP A 69 -26.60 12.19 19.70
CA ASP A 69 -26.99 10.96 19.01
C ASP A 69 -26.54 11.02 17.55
N VAL A 70 -25.44 10.34 17.28
CA VAL A 70 -24.89 10.17 15.91
C VAL A 70 -25.27 8.82 15.29
N GLN A 71 -26.33 8.17 15.81
CA GLN A 71 -26.89 7.00 15.18
C GLN A 71 -27.83 7.39 14.05
N ASP A 72 -27.75 6.65 12.96
CA ASP A 72 -28.78 6.66 11.94
C ASP A 72 -29.93 5.73 12.31
N GLY A 73 -31.07 5.83 11.58
CA GLY A 73 -32.17 4.90 11.70
C GLY A 73 -31.81 3.49 11.20
N LEU A 74 -32.82 2.63 11.09
CA LEU A 74 -32.67 1.39 10.36
C LEU A 74 -32.69 1.69 8.87
N ALA A 75 -31.78 1.05 8.13
CA ALA A 75 -31.71 1.16 6.69
C ALA A 75 -32.99 0.65 6.00
N THR A 76 -33.37 1.29 4.92
CA THR A 76 -34.51 0.90 4.09
C THR A 76 -34.18 -0.33 3.26
N ARG A 77 -35.19 -0.94 2.61
CA ARG A 77 -34.98 -2.09 1.75
C ARG A 77 -34.06 -1.78 0.56
N GLU A 78 -34.12 -0.54 0.06
CA GLU A 78 -33.35 -0.06 -1.07
C GLU A 78 -31.85 0.11 -0.73
N GLU A 79 -31.56 0.37 0.54
CA GLU A 79 -30.20 0.57 1.06
C GLU A 79 -29.51 -0.75 1.43
N LEU A 80 -30.27 -1.81 1.68
CA LEU A 80 -29.76 -3.15 2.01
C LEU A 80 -29.32 -3.91 0.75
N THR A 81 -28.25 -3.45 0.12
CA THR A 81 -27.79 -3.96 -1.17
C THR A 81 -26.71 -5.04 -1.07
N SER A 82 -26.08 -5.18 0.08
CA SER A 82 -24.95 -6.09 0.28
C SER A 82 -25.03 -6.86 1.62
N ALA A 83 -24.28 -7.95 1.72
CA ALA A 83 -24.18 -8.72 2.96
C ALA A 83 -23.60 -7.89 4.14
N PRO A 84 -22.59 -7.00 3.96
CA PRO A 84 -22.18 -6.07 4.98
C PRO A 84 -23.29 -5.14 5.48
N ASP A 85 -24.13 -4.61 4.59
CA ASP A 85 -25.25 -3.72 4.98
C ASP A 85 -26.24 -4.46 5.87
N VAL A 86 -26.56 -5.71 5.54
CA VAL A 86 -27.43 -6.56 6.35
C VAL A 86 -26.82 -6.86 7.71
N LEU A 87 -25.52 -7.09 7.81
CA LEU A 87 -24.82 -7.30 9.08
C LEU A 87 -24.86 -6.05 9.98
N ILE A 88 -24.65 -4.88 9.39
CA ILE A 88 -24.77 -3.59 10.09
C ILE A 88 -26.21 -3.38 10.56
N GLN A 89 -27.20 -3.67 9.72
CA GLN A 89 -28.60 -3.58 10.06
C GLN A 89 -28.97 -4.46 11.27
N ILE A 90 -28.51 -5.73 11.27
CA ILE A 90 -28.72 -6.66 12.39
C ILE A 90 -28.12 -6.12 13.68
N ASN A 91 -26.91 -5.55 13.61
CA ASN A 91 -26.28 -4.92 14.76
C ASN A 91 -27.10 -3.72 15.28
N ASN A 92 -27.71 -2.96 14.38
CA ASN A 92 -28.46 -1.74 14.69
C ASN A 92 -29.88 -2.02 15.27
N PHE A 93 -30.46 -3.20 15.06
CA PHE A 93 -31.81 -3.50 15.55
C PHE A 93 -31.99 -3.18 17.05
N ARG A 94 -31.05 -3.64 17.89
CA ARG A 94 -31.13 -3.42 19.32
C ARG A 94 -30.83 -1.97 19.69
N THR A 95 -29.79 -1.40 19.10
CA THR A 95 -29.34 -0.05 19.46
C THR A 95 -30.37 1.02 19.10
N VAL A 96 -31.02 0.91 17.95
CA VAL A 96 -32.09 1.81 17.53
C VAL A 96 -33.36 1.63 18.40
N HIS A 97 -33.72 0.40 18.74
CA HIS A 97 -34.87 0.12 19.59
C HIS A 97 -34.68 0.74 20.98
N ASP A 98 -33.52 0.58 21.59
CA ASP A 98 -33.20 1.07 22.93
C ASP A 98 -33.15 2.61 22.99
N MET A 99 -32.91 3.31 21.90
CA MET A 99 -32.77 4.75 21.86
C MET A 99 -34.02 5.50 22.33
N THR A 100 -35.22 5.03 22.02
CA THR A 100 -36.48 5.67 22.44
C THR A 100 -36.58 5.83 23.96
N ALA A 101 -36.08 4.85 24.70
CA ALA A 101 -36.05 4.91 26.16
C ALA A 101 -34.90 5.78 26.69
N LYS A 102 -33.74 5.75 25.99
CA LYS A 102 -32.54 6.51 26.38
C LYS A 102 -32.69 8.01 26.13
N VAL A 103 -33.33 8.42 25.05
CA VAL A 103 -33.64 9.83 24.77
C VAL A 103 -34.46 10.47 25.89
N LYS A 104 -35.47 9.76 26.40
CA LYS A 104 -36.31 10.24 27.54
C LYS A 104 -35.54 10.47 28.83
N LYS A 105 -34.38 9.82 28.97
CA LYS A 105 -33.50 9.93 30.13
C LYS A 105 -32.39 10.98 29.96
N THR A 106 -32.32 11.64 28.77
CA THR A 106 -31.31 12.63 28.44
C THR A 106 -31.86 14.04 28.70
N ASP A 107 -31.12 14.86 29.47
CA ASP A 107 -31.56 16.21 29.79
C ASP A 107 -31.46 17.19 28.61
N ILE A 108 -30.40 17.11 27.87
CA ILE A 108 -30.22 17.86 26.60
C ILE A 108 -29.87 16.87 25.50
N TYR A 109 -30.80 16.66 24.59
CA TYR A 109 -30.63 15.74 23.45
C TYR A 109 -30.30 16.53 22.18
N ILE A 110 -29.20 16.16 21.54
CA ILE A 110 -28.70 16.76 20.29
C ILE A 110 -28.70 15.67 19.21
N LYS A 111 -29.49 15.87 18.15
CA LYS A 111 -29.55 14.98 17.00
C LYS A 111 -29.07 15.71 15.76
N PRO A 112 -27.81 15.49 15.30
CA PRO A 112 -27.33 16.01 14.03
C PRO A 112 -28.06 15.34 12.86
N ASN A 113 -28.24 16.05 11.76
CA ASN A 113 -28.66 15.44 10.50
C ASN A 113 -27.43 14.78 9.85
N ILE A 114 -27.39 13.44 9.88
CA ILE A 114 -26.31 12.61 9.33
C ILE A 114 -26.82 11.51 8.38
N GLU A 115 -28.07 11.63 7.91
CA GLU A 115 -28.73 10.63 7.04
C GLU A 115 -27.98 10.36 5.73
N ASP A 116 -27.22 11.35 5.22
CA ASP A 116 -26.43 11.23 4.01
C ASP A 116 -25.04 10.57 4.22
N PHE A 117 -24.70 10.18 5.46
CA PHE A 117 -23.38 9.66 5.81
C PHE A 117 -23.47 8.26 6.39
N SER A 118 -22.49 7.45 6.07
CA SER A 118 -22.34 6.09 6.61
C SER A 118 -21.18 6.00 7.61
N VAL A 119 -21.07 4.88 8.31
CA VAL A 119 -19.96 4.59 9.25
C VAL A 119 -18.58 4.58 8.60
N VAL A 120 -18.50 4.56 7.26
CA VAL A 120 -17.25 4.57 6.46
C VAL A 120 -17.02 5.89 5.72
N SER A 121 -17.86 6.91 5.93
CA SER A 121 -17.72 8.25 5.31
C SER A 121 -16.59 9.07 5.94
N PHE A 122 -15.37 8.51 6.01
CA PHE A 122 -14.22 9.17 6.63
C PHE A 122 -13.76 10.44 5.92
N GLU A 123 -14.03 10.56 4.61
CA GLU A 123 -13.67 11.74 3.82
C GLU A 123 -14.62 12.92 4.04
N ASP A 124 -15.84 12.66 4.53
CA ASP A 124 -16.89 13.65 4.75
C ASP A 124 -16.87 14.28 6.16
N GLY A 125 -15.83 14.02 6.93
CA GLY A 125 -15.72 14.46 8.33
C GLY A 125 -15.97 15.97 8.52
N GLY A 126 -15.60 16.81 7.55
CA GLY A 126 -15.87 18.25 7.60
C GLY A 126 -17.37 18.59 7.55
N ALA A 127 -18.14 17.92 6.70
CA ALA A 127 -19.58 18.10 6.56
C ALA A 127 -20.32 17.57 7.81
N ILE A 128 -19.92 16.39 8.29
CA ILE A 128 -20.47 15.78 9.53
C ILE A 128 -20.29 16.73 10.72
N ILE A 129 -19.07 17.26 10.92
CA ILE A 129 -18.77 18.21 12.01
C ILE A 129 -19.65 19.46 11.89
N LYS A 130 -19.84 20.00 10.67
CA LYS A 130 -20.70 21.16 10.45
C LYS A 130 -22.13 20.88 10.89
N ASN A 131 -22.71 19.76 10.47
CA ASN A 131 -24.07 19.35 10.86
C ASN A 131 -24.20 19.15 12.37
N CYS A 132 -23.17 18.59 13.01
CA CYS A 132 -23.13 18.45 14.48
C CYS A 132 -23.10 19.82 15.19
N ILE A 133 -22.33 20.78 14.67
CA ILE A 133 -22.26 22.13 15.22
C ILE A 133 -23.63 22.82 15.09
N GLU A 134 -24.28 22.74 13.93
CA GLU A 134 -25.60 23.33 13.70
C GLU A 134 -26.66 22.75 14.64
N ALA A 135 -26.66 21.42 14.83
CA ALA A 135 -27.55 20.75 15.78
C ALA A 135 -27.28 21.20 17.24
N ALA A 136 -26.03 21.36 17.64
CA ALA A 136 -25.67 21.86 18.96
C ALA A 136 -26.10 23.33 19.17
N PHE A 137 -25.96 24.16 18.14
CA PHE A 137 -26.43 25.56 18.21
C PHE A 137 -27.95 25.66 18.41
N SER A 138 -28.76 24.75 17.87
CA SER A 138 -30.21 24.72 18.11
C SER A 138 -30.57 24.51 19.60
N GLN A 139 -29.66 23.90 20.37
CA GLN A 139 -29.84 23.65 21.83
C GLN A 139 -29.11 24.72 22.69
N MET A 140 -28.66 25.83 22.12
CA MET A 140 -27.79 26.80 22.80
C MET A 140 -28.42 27.38 24.07
N ASP A 141 -29.72 27.63 24.07
CA ASP A 141 -30.40 28.20 25.25
C ASP A 141 -30.48 27.20 26.40
N ALA A 142 -30.69 25.92 26.13
CA ALA A 142 -30.63 24.86 27.14
C ALA A 142 -29.22 24.72 27.70
N LEU A 143 -28.20 24.73 26.81
CA LEU A 143 -26.79 24.65 27.22
C LEU A 143 -26.38 25.85 28.09
N LYS A 144 -26.81 27.08 27.74
CA LYS A 144 -26.55 28.27 28.55
C LYS A 144 -27.19 28.20 29.95
N LYS A 145 -28.38 27.59 30.08
CA LYS A 145 -29.03 27.37 31.42
C LYS A 145 -28.16 26.45 32.27
N VAL A 146 -27.61 25.34 31.70
CA VAL A 146 -26.72 24.44 32.40
C VAL A 146 -25.46 25.15 32.88
N VAL A 147 -24.82 25.97 31.99
CA VAL A 147 -23.63 26.75 32.36
C VAL A 147 -23.87 27.65 33.56
N LYS A 148 -25.06 28.30 33.63
CA LYS A 148 -25.42 29.15 34.78
C LYS A 148 -25.57 28.37 36.10
N GLN A 149 -25.89 27.10 36.02
CA GLN A 149 -26.05 26.21 37.19
C GLN A 149 -24.73 25.56 37.63
N GLN A 150 -23.73 25.54 36.78
CA GLN A 150 -22.43 24.96 37.12
C GLN A 150 -21.73 25.78 38.21
N LYS A 151 -21.31 25.11 39.25
CA LYS A 151 -20.38 25.68 40.23
C LYS A 151 -19.03 25.89 39.53
N GLN A 152 -18.42 27.07 39.70
CA GLN A 152 -17.10 27.35 39.12
C GLN A 152 -16.07 26.37 39.73
N THR A 153 -15.66 25.40 38.93
CA THR A 153 -14.48 24.60 39.24
C THR A 153 -13.24 25.34 38.78
N PRO A 154 -12.12 25.33 39.54
CA PRO A 154 -10.91 25.94 39.10
C PRO A 154 -10.52 25.39 37.71
N LYS A 155 -10.24 26.28 36.76
CA LYS A 155 -9.72 25.86 35.44
C LYS A 155 -8.43 25.11 35.67
N LEU A 156 -8.44 23.81 35.37
CA LEU A 156 -7.20 23.05 35.24
C LEU A 156 -6.45 23.63 34.03
N GLU A 157 -5.40 24.41 34.27
CA GLU A 157 -4.46 24.81 33.25
C GLU A 157 -3.69 23.59 32.78
N ILE A 158 -4.15 22.99 31.68
CA ILE A 158 -3.39 21.95 31.01
C ILE A 158 -2.20 22.69 30.34
N LYS A 159 -1.05 22.65 30.94
CA LYS A 159 0.19 23.09 30.31
C LYS A 159 0.40 22.23 29.06
N LYS A 160 0.09 22.78 27.89
CA LYS A 160 0.47 22.17 26.61
C LYS A 160 1.99 22.20 26.47
N VAL A 161 2.66 21.16 26.94
CA VAL A 161 4.07 20.93 26.59
C VAL A 161 4.04 20.34 25.17
N ILE A 162 4.14 21.20 24.16
CA ILE A 162 4.34 20.74 22.79
C ILE A 162 5.82 20.36 22.67
N GLN A 163 6.13 19.11 22.85
CA GLN A 163 7.46 18.56 22.64
C GLN A 163 7.50 17.93 21.25
N ASP A 164 8.09 18.62 20.28
CA ASP A 164 8.17 18.12 18.88
C ASP A 164 9.03 16.87 18.75
N SER A 165 9.89 16.61 19.73
CA SER A 165 10.80 15.46 19.74
C SER A 165 11.11 15.01 21.15
N ILE A 166 11.30 13.72 21.33
CA ILE A 166 11.68 13.07 22.61
C ILE A 166 12.97 12.31 22.44
N VAL A 167 13.70 12.13 23.54
CA VAL A 167 14.88 11.24 23.58
C VAL A 167 14.40 9.83 23.92
N ILE A 168 14.71 8.87 23.06
CA ILE A 168 14.44 7.44 23.30
C ILE A 168 15.72 6.81 23.82
N ASN A 169 15.74 6.45 25.11
CA ASN A 169 16.91 5.87 25.75
C ASN A 169 17.06 4.39 25.40
N THR A 170 16.04 3.60 25.73
CA THR A 170 16.03 2.15 25.50
C THR A 170 14.84 1.76 24.64
N ILE A 171 15.01 0.74 23.81
CA ILE A 171 13.91 0.18 23.01
C ILE A 171 13.78 -1.30 23.39
N ILE A 172 12.63 -1.67 23.93
CA ILE A 172 12.28 -3.03 24.31
C ILE A 172 11.24 -3.55 23.34
N THR A 173 11.55 -4.61 22.60
CA THR A 173 10.65 -5.22 21.64
C THR A 173 10.14 -6.55 22.20
N LYS A 174 8.82 -6.74 22.22
CA LYS A 174 8.14 -7.95 22.68
C LYS A 174 7.31 -8.54 21.54
N GLY A 175 7.10 -9.86 21.57
CA GLY A 175 6.24 -10.58 20.62
C GLY A 175 6.92 -10.94 19.30
N ASN A 176 8.17 -10.54 19.08
CA ASN A 176 8.95 -10.91 17.91
C ASN A 176 9.58 -12.30 18.11
N GLN A 177 9.02 -13.31 17.44
CA GLN A 177 9.48 -14.70 17.49
C GLN A 177 10.30 -15.07 16.27
N ILE A 178 9.85 -14.67 15.10
CA ILE A 178 10.44 -14.98 13.79
C ILE A 178 11.37 -13.85 13.35
N TYR A 179 10.87 -12.60 13.38
CA TYR A 179 11.64 -11.44 12.99
C TYR A 179 12.56 -10.96 14.11
N SER A 180 13.83 -10.74 13.78
CA SER A 180 14.79 -10.27 14.78
C SER A 180 14.45 -8.85 15.27
N ARG A 181 14.88 -8.52 16.51
CA ARG A 181 14.82 -7.15 17.02
C ARG A 181 15.48 -6.15 16.06
N ALA A 182 16.61 -6.53 15.44
CA ALA A 182 17.32 -5.68 14.49
C ALA A 182 16.46 -5.38 13.25
N TYR A 183 15.69 -6.36 12.74
CA TYR A 183 14.75 -6.14 11.66
C TYR A 183 13.68 -5.12 12.03
N VAL A 184 13.05 -5.27 13.20
CA VAL A 184 12.00 -4.36 13.69
C VAL A 184 12.55 -2.94 13.83
N LEU A 185 13.70 -2.77 14.51
CA LEU A 185 14.33 -1.47 14.69
C LEU A 185 14.80 -0.85 13.37
N GLY A 186 15.27 -1.69 12.43
CA GLY A 186 15.61 -1.26 11.09
C GLY A 186 14.40 -0.66 10.35
N LYS A 187 13.26 -1.33 10.35
CA LYS A 187 12.02 -0.81 9.72
C LYS A 187 11.48 0.45 10.44
N LEU A 188 11.53 0.49 11.76
CA LEU A 188 11.19 1.66 12.57
C LEU A 188 12.16 2.84 12.39
N ARG A 189 13.37 2.60 11.88
CA ARG A 189 14.49 3.57 11.79
C ARG A 189 14.84 4.21 13.13
N LEU A 190 14.90 3.39 14.17
CA LEU A 190 15.18 3.84 15.52
C LEU A 190 16.48 3.23 16.04
N LYS A 191 17.20 4.06 16.77
CA LYS A 191 18.36 3.65 17.57
C LYS A 191 18.15 4.10 19.03
N GLY A 192 18.73 3.37 19.95
CA GLY A 192 18.76 3.82 21.35
C GLY A 192 19.60 5.08 21.55
N ASN A 193 19.27 5.86 22.56
CA ASN A 193 19.89 7.15 22.90
C ASN A 193 19.81 8.19 21.75
N GLU A 194 18.70 8.21 21.01
CA GLU A 194 18.49 9.12 19.90
C GLU A 194 17.29 10.04 20.13
N LYS A 195 17.41 11.29 19.69
CA LYS A 195 16.30 12.25 19.70
C LYS A 195 15.44 12.04 18.46
N VAL A 196 14.15 11.74 18.66
CA VAL A 196 13.21 11.37 17.59
C VAL A 196 12.00 12.29 17.64
N SER A 197 11.63 12.87 16.48
CA SER A 197 10.39 13.61 16.35
C SER A 197 9.20 12.65 16.13
N TYR A 198 8.01 13.06 16.53
CA TYR A 198 6.78 12.28 16.27
C TYR A 198 6.59 11.95 14.78
N LYS A 199 6.90 12.90 13.90
CA LYS A 199 6.83 12.71 12.45
C LYS A 199 7.76 11.58 11.97
N ASN A 200 8.99 11.51 12.48
CA ASN A 200 9.94 10.46 12.10
C ASN A 200 9.55 9.11 12.70
N PHE A 201 9.08 9.11 13.94
CA PHE A 201 8.56 7.90 14.60
C PHE A 201 7.39 7.32 13.81
N ASN A 202 6.40 8.14 13.47
CA ASN A 202 5.22 7.70 12.70
C ASN A 202 5.60 7.16 11.31
N LYS A 203 6.58 7.78 10.64
CA LYS A 203 7.13 7.22 9.38
C LYS A 203 7.73 5.82 9.60
N GLY A 204 8.44 5.62 10.69
CA GLY A 204 8.99 4.31 11.05
C GLY A 204 7.90 3.28 11.28
N VAL A 205 6.85 3.64 12.02
CA VAL A 205 5.68 2.77 12.25
C VAL A 205 5.02 2.38 10.92
N ASN A 206 4.80 3.36 10.04
CA ASN A 206 4.24 3.10 8.71
C ASN A 206 5.14 2.18 7.86
N ASN A 207 6.47 2.30 7.95
CA ASN A 207 7.38 1.38 7.27
C ASN A 207 7.25 -0.06 7.79
N LEU A 208 7.11 -0.21 9.10
CA LEU A 208 6.95 -1.52 9.73
C LEU A 208 5.62 -2.17 9.31
N ILE A 209 4.51 -1.42 9.40
CA ILE A 209 3.18 -1.89 9.02
C ILE A 209 3.12 -2.25 7.54
N ALA A 210 3.73 -1.44 6.66
CA ALA A 210 3.77 -1.67 5.22
C ALA A 210 4.45 -2.99 4.81
N THR A 211 5.19 -3.64 5.71
CA THR A 211 5.76 -4.98 5.44
C THR A 211 4.70 -6.07 5.41
N ASN A 212 3.51 -5.84 5.99
CA ASN A 212 2.46 -6.83 6.22
C ASN A 212 2.99 -8.12 6.90
N ASN A 213 3.98 -7.96 7.78
CA ASN A 213 4.57 -9.06 8.56
C ASN A 213 4.02 -9.10 9.98
N PHE A 214 3.26 -8.07 10.36
CA PHE A 214 2.71 -7.90 11.69
C PHE A 214 1.22 -7.56 11.58
N ASP A 215 0.38 -8.35 12.24
CA ASP A 215 -1.07 -8.11 12.33
C ASP A 215 -1.37 -7.01 13.34
N TYR A 216 -0.47 -6.86 14.32
CA TYR A 216 -0.64 -5.91 15.39
C TYR A 216 0.70 -5.29 15.82
N PHE A 217 0.68 -3.97 16.03
CA PHE A 217 1.80 -3.20 16.55
C PHE A 217 1.30 -2.18 17.57
N GLN A 218 1.72 -2.33 18.82
CA GLN A 218 1.51 -1.34 19.86
C GLN A 218 2.82 -0.79 20.36
N TYR A 219 2.78 0.42 20.90
CA TYR A 219 3.93 1.03 21.53
C TYR A 219 3.53 1.89 22.76
N GLU A 220 4.48 2.03 23.65
CA GLU A 220 4.36 2.85 24.86
C GLU A 220 5.67 3.56 25.12
N PHE A 221 5.59 4.87 25.39
CA PHE A 221 6.73 5.63 25.92
C PHE A 221 6.61 5.68 27.44
N LYS A 222 7.56 5.05 28.14
CA LYS A 222 7.68 5.12 29.59
C LYS A 222 8.80 6.07 29.96
N LYS A 223 8.53 7.05 30.86
CA LYS A 223 9.57 7.95 31.34
C LYS A 223 10.68 7.15 32.01
N THR A 224 11.94 7.37 31.63
CA THR A 224 13.08 6.67 32.23
C THR A 224 13.32 7.21 33.63
N PRO A 225 13.37 6.39 34.68
CA PRO A 225 13.47 6.87 36.07
C PRO A 225 14.76 7.63 36.38
N SER A 226 15.87 7.26 35.72
CA SER A 226 17.22 7.74 36.05
C SER A 226 17.82 8.68 35.01
N LYS A 227 17.14 8.96 33.92
CA LYS A 227 17.62 9.80 32.80
C LYS A 227 16.52 10.65 32.22
N GLU A 228 16.89 11.79 31.64
CA GLU A 228 15.95 12.53 30.82
C GLU A 228 15.61 11.72 29.55
N GLY A 229 14.29 11.64 29.22
CA GLY A 229 13.80 10.91 28.06
C GLY A 229 12.89 9.75 28.42
N TYR A 230 12.70 8.85 27.45
CA TYR A 230 11.71 7.77 27.53
C TYR A 230 12.31 6.44 27.07
N ASP A 231 11.86 5.36 27.66
CA ASP A 231 12.02 4.01 27.15
C ASP A 231 10.84 3.68 26.25
N LEU A 232 11.11 3.21 25.06
CA LEU A 232 10.09 2.75 24.10
C LEU A 232 9.88 1.24 24.28
N ILE A 233 8.67 0.87 24.65
CA ILE A 233 8.24 -0.52 24.69
C ILE A 233 7.36 -0.77 23.48
N THR A 234 7.71 -1.72 22.65
CA THR A 234 6.91 -2.15 21.50
C THR A 234 6.41 -3.57 21.72
N GLU A 235 5.17 -3.81 21.37
CA GLU A 235 4.54 -5.12 21.37
C GLU A 235 4.00 -5.43 19.99
N LEU A 236 4.35 -6.61 19.47
CA LEU A 236 4.08 -7.03 18.10
C LEU A 236 3.37 -8.38 18.11
N THR A 237 2.43 -8.55 17.20
CA THR A 237 1.91 -9.86 16.84
C THR A 237 2.29 -10.14 15.39
N GLU A 238 3.09 -11.17 15.18
CA GLU A 238 3.52 -11.55 13.83
C GLU A 238 2.39 -12.25 13.08
N THR A 239 2.23 -11.89 11.78
CA THR A 239 1.20 -12.51 10.94
C THR A 239 1.44 -14.01 10.75
N LYS A 240 0.40 -14.80 10.88
CA LYS A 240 0.40 -16.23 10.60
C LYS A 240 0.23 -16.51 9.11
N ILE A 241 -0.36 -15.59 8.36
CA ILE A 241 -0.59 -15.72 6.92
C ILE A 241 0.72 -15.46 6.20
N ASN A 242 1.22 -16.47 5.53
CA ASN A 242 2.48 -16.41 4.78
C ASN A 242 2.33 -16.76 3.30
N THR A 243 1.15 -17.17 2.87
CA THR A 243 0.88 -17.58 1.49
C THR A 243 -0.34 -16.83 0.95
N TYR A 244 -0.19 -16.24 -0.23
CA TYR A 244 -1.22 -15.44 -0.89
C TYR A 244 -1.41 -15.97 -2.32
N LEU A 245 -2.65 -16.22 -2.68
CA LEU A 245 -3.08 -16.48 -4.05
C LEU A 245 -3.87 -15.28 -4.54
N LYS A 246 -3.48 -14.73 -5.69
CA LYS A 246 -4.21 -13.65 -6.35
C LYS A 246 -4.57 -14.09 -7.74
N LEU A 247 -5.78 -13.80 -8.15
CA LEU A 247 -6.30 -14.09 -9.48
C LEU A 247 -6.67 -12.78 -10.16
N GLY A 248 -6.45 -12.71 -11.47
CA GLY A 248 -6.80 -11.55 -12.27
C GLY A 248 -7.05 -11.94 -13.71
N VAL A 249 -7.75 -11.07 -14.42
CA VAL A 249 -7.94 -11.16 -15.86
C VAL A 249 -7.61 -9.79 -16.46
N HIS A 250 -7.04 -9.79 -17.65
CA HIS A 250 -6.85 -8.54 -18.37
C HIS A 250 -7.10 -8.71 -19.86
N TYR A 251 -7.40 -7.59 -20.49
CA TYR A 251 -7.43 -7.46 -21.94
C TYR A 251 -6.78 -6.15 -22.32
N ASP A 252 -5.82 -6.22 -23.22
CA ASP A 252 -5.24 -5.05 -23.88
C ASP A 252 -4.88 -5.36 -25.34
N LYS A 253 -4.61 -4.31 -26.10
CA LYS A 253 -4.36 -4.45 -27.55
C LYS A 253 -3.05 -5.16 -27.88
N LEU A 254 -2.04 -5.10 -27.01
CA LEU A 254 -0.73 -5.69 -27.21
C LEU A 254 -0.70 -7.17 -26.78
N TYR A 255 -1.13 -7.42 -25.54
CA TYR A 255 -1.06 -8.75 -24.94
C TYR A 255 -2.37 -9.55 -25.07
N LYS A 256 -3.40 -8.94 -25.68
CA LYS A 256 -4.74 -9.53 -25.87
C LYS A 256 -5.37 -10.01 -24.57
N SER A 257 -6.06 -11.15 -24.58
CA SER A 257 -6.73 -11.68 -23.40
C SER A 257 -5.80 -12.56 -22.58
N ALA A 258 -5.81 -12.40 -21.26
CA ALA A 258 -5.08 -13.30 -20.40
C ALA A 258 -5.70 -13.45 -19.00
N ALA A 259 -5.48 -14.61 -18.39
CA ALA A 259 -5.69 -14.88 -16.97
C ALA A 259 -4.35 -14.81 -16.23
N LEU A 260 -4.34 -14.12 -15.10
CA LEU A 260 -3.18 -13.99 -14.21
C LEU A 260 -3.41 -14.82 -12.96
N ILE A 261 -2.40 -15.61 -12.58
CA ILE A 261 -2.32 -16.31 -11.30
C ILE A 261 -1.03 -15.84 -10.61
N ASN A 262 -1.15 -15.20 -9.46
CA ASN A 262 -0.01 -14.88 -8.61
C ASN A 262 0.00 -15.76 -7.37
N LEU A 263 1.11 -16.43 -7.13
CA LEU A 263 1.41 -17.14 -5.89
C LEU A 263 2.55 -16.42 -5.18
N THR A 264 2.28 -15.87 -4.01
CA THR A 264 3.29 -15.22 -3.17
C THR A 264 3.40 -15.96 -1.85
N LYS A 265 4.60 -16.39 -1.49
CA LYS A 265 4.89 -17.02 -0.20
C LYS A 265 6.00 -16.28 0.52
N LYS A 266 5.73 -15.87 1.76
CA LYS A 266 6.70 -15.31 2.70
C LYS A 266 7.29 -16.43 3.56
N LYS A 267 8.50 -16.23 4.04
CA LYS A 267 9.19 -17.22 4.91
C LYS A 267 9.31 -18.59 4.23
N PHE A 268 9.79 -18.57 2.98
CA PHE A 268 9.89 -19.78 2.15
C PHE A 268 11.10 -20.63 2.54
N LEU A 269 12.30 -20.06 2.49
CA LEU A 269 13.58 -20.69 2.91
C LEU A 269 14.14 -20.05 4.17
N PHE A 270 13.98 -18.72 4.30
CA PHE A 270 14.47 -17.93 5.41
C PHE A 270 13.34 -17.16 6.09
N LYS A 271 13.59 -16.66 7.30
CA LYS A 271 12.60 -15.94 8.10
C LYS A 271 12.13 -14.61 7.49
N ASN A 272 12.94 -14.02 6.61
CA ASN A 272 12.73 -12.70 6.04
C ASN A 272 12.79 -12.70 4.51
N ASP A 273 12.45 -13.80 3.87
CA ASP A 273 12.35 -13.91 2.43
C ASP A 273 10.91 -13.91 1.92
N VAL A 274 10.79 -13.63 0.64
CA VAL A 274 9.55 -13.67 -0.12
C VAL A 274 9.85 -14.29 -1.47
N VAL A 275 9.08 -15.28 -1.86
CA VAL A 275 9.01 -15.78 -3.23
C VAL A 275 7.68 -15.37 -3.84
N SER A 276 7.70 -14.85 -5.06
CA SER A 276 6.51 -14.51 -5.83
C SER A 276 6.63 -15.07 -7.24
N LEU A 277 5.56 -15.68 -7.73
CA LEU A 277 5.45 -16.21 -9.08
C LEU A 277 4.15 -15.73 -9.69
N ASP A 278 4.27 -14.96 -10.78
CA ASP A 278 3.17 -14.61 -11.66
C ASP A 278 3.19 -15.55 -12.86
N LEU A 279 2.08 -16.19 -13.12
CA LEU A 279 1.83 -16.97 -14.33
C LEU A 279 0.69 -16.31 -15.10
N ILE A 280 0.93 -16.02 -16.36
CA ILE A 280 -0.01 -15.31 -17.23
C ILE A 280 -0.27 -16.19 -18.43
N PHE A 281 -1.51 -16.68 -18.53
CA PHE A 281 -1.96 -17.58 -19.58
C PHE A 281 -3.02 -16.90 -20.44
N GLY A 282 -2.87 -17.01 -21.74
CA GLY A 282 -3.78 -16.43 -22.71
C GLY A 282 -3.16 -16.46 -24.11
N ASP A 283 -3.45 -15.45 -24.89
CA ASP A 283 -2.89 -15.32 -26.24
C ASP A 283 -1.35 -15.26 -26.27
N ASN A 284 -0.75 -14.73 -25.20
CA ASN A 284 0.69 -14.63 -25.02
C ASN A 284 1.10 -15.14 -23.64
N VAL A 285 1.95 -16.15 -23.61
CA VAL A 285 2.38 -16.77 -22.35
C VAL A 285 3.51 -15.95 -21.72
N ARG A 286 3.36 -15.68 -20.43
CA ARG A 286 4.37 -14.90 -19.68
C ARG A 286 4.51 -15.46 -18.29
N TYR A 287 5.69 -15.33 -17.70
CA TYR A 287 5.87 -15.50 -16.27
C TYR A 287 6.80 -14.43 -15.70
N ASN A 288 6.64 -14.17 -14.39
CA ASN A 288 7.53 -13.33 -13.61
C ASN A 288 7.77 -14.00 -12.25
N PHE A 289 8.99 -14.42 -12.02
CA PHE A 289 9.45 -15.02 -10.78
C PHE A 289 10.37 -14.04 -10.06
N GLU A 290 10.14 -13.85 -8.77
CA GLU A 290 11.01 -13.07 -7.90
C GLU A 290 11.23 -13.79 -6.57
N TYR A 291 12.48 -13.94 -6.18
CA TYR A 291 12.88 -14.35 -4.86
C TYR A 291 13.70 -13.24 -4.22
N PHE A 292 13.27 -12.77 -3.07
CA PHE A 292 13.86 -11.61 -2.40
C PHE A 292 14.08 -11.89 -0.91
N ILE A 293 15.31 -11.65 -0.43
CA ILE A 293 15.68 -11.72 0.99
C ILE A 293 15.80 -10.30 1.52
N ASP A 294 14.80 -9.84 2.29
CA ASP A 294 14.75 -8.49 2.87
C ASP A 294 15.59 -8.42 4.15
N LYS A 295 16.68 -7.67 4.11
CA LYS A 295 17.53 -7.39 5.27
C LYS A 295 17.31 -5.98 5.88
N GLY A 296 16.20 -5.35 5.56
CA GLY A 296 15.85 -4.02 6.07
C GLY A 296 16.67 -2.90 5.44
N PHE A 297 17.50 -2.21 6.25
CA PHE A 297 18.39 -1.13 5.76
C PHE A 297 19.73 -1.63 5.25
N TYR A 298 20.01 -2.90 5.44
CA TYR A 298 21.21 -3.50 4.87
C TYR A 298 20.95 -3.93 3.44
N TRP A 299 21.99 -4.35 2.75
CA TRP A 299 21.86 -4.87 1.41
C TRP A 299 21.00 -6.13 1.40
N SER A 300 19.86 -6.03 0.76
CA SER A 300 18.95 -7.15 0.47
C SER A 300 19.37 -7.82 -0.83
N ILE A 301 19.05 -9.08 -0.99
CA ILE A 301 19.45 -9.91 -2.13
C ILE A 301 18.19 -10.30 -2.90
N GLY A 302 18.21 -10.14 -4.22
CA GLY A 302 17.11 -10.53 -5.09
C GLY A 302 17.55 -11.33 -6.30
N VAL A 303 16.70 -12.26 -6.69
CA VAL A 303 16.78 -12.99 -7.96
C VAL A 303 15.47 -12.79 -8.68
N LYS A 304 15.52 -12.40 -9.96
CA LYS A 304 14.35 -12.28 -10.84
C LYS A 304 14.56 -13.13 -12.08
N SER A 305 13.47 -13.76 -12.53
CA SER A 305 13.40 -14.39 -13.84
C SER A 305 12.09 -14.02 -14.48
N ARG A 306 12.14 -13.47 -15.67
CA ARG A 306 10.97 -13.05 -16.45
C ARG A 306 11.04 -13.64 -17.84
N TYR A 307 9.91 -14.11 -18.32
CA TYR A 307 9.71 -14.52 -19.69
C TYR A 307 8.49 -13.83 -20.26
N ASN A 308 8.66 -13.26 -21.44
CA ASN A 308 7.57 -12.70 -22.24
C ASN A 308 7.64 -13.29 -23.65
N GLU A 309 6.49 -13.71 -24.13
CA GLU A 309 6.31 -14.12 -25.52
C GLU A 309 5.13 -13.37 -26.07
N PHE A 310 5.27 -12.83 -27.28
CA PHE A 310 4.16 -12.22 -27.98
C PHE A 310 4.36 -12.20 -29.48
N ASN A 311 3.25 -12.33 -30.19
CA ASN A 311 3.16 -12.31 -31.63
C ASN A 311 2.60 -10.97 -32.09
N LYS A 312 3.28 -10.34 -33.05
CA LYS A 312 2.87 -9.05 -33.59
C LYS A 312 3.16 -8.94 -35.08
N SER A 313 2.20 -8.37 -35.80
CA SER A 313 2.41 -7.93 -37.19
C SER A 313 3.05 -6.54 -37.15
N ILE A 314 4.24 -6.43 -37.72
CA ILE A 314 5.00 -5.17 -37.81
C ILE A 314 5.24 -4.79 -39.30
N ASN A 315 5.58 -3.52 -39.55
CA ASN A 315 5.94 -3.08 -40.89
C ASN A 315 7.26 -3.75 -41.32
N ALA A 316 7.25 -4.38 -42.49
CA ALA A 316 8.41 -5.09 -42.98
C ALA A 316 9.64 -4.18 -43.23
N GLN A 317 9.45 -2.86 -43.38
CA GLN A 317 10.53 -1.87 -43.44
C GLN A 317 11.42 -1.81 -42.19
N LEU A 318 10.92 -2.30 -41.05
CA LEU A 318 11.70 -2.35 -39.84
C LEU A 318 12.68 -3.52 -39.78
N LEU A 319 12.49 -4.51 -40.66
CA LEU A 319 13.24 -5.76 -40.65
C LEU A 319 14.07 -5.95 -41.93
N LEU A 320 13.65 -5.34 -43.04
CA LEU A 320 14.22 -5.53 -44.36
C LEU A 320 14.71 -4.20 -44.92
N SER A 321 15.75 -4.27 -45.73
CA SER A 321 16.24 -3.15 -46.51
C SER A 321 15.26 -2.79 -47.66
N ASP A 322 15.31 -1.57 -48.17
CA ASP A 322 14.47 -1.10 -49.29
C ASP A 322 14.58 -1.98 -50.53
N GLN A 323 15.75 -2.58 -50.78
CA GLN A 323 15.95 -3.50 -51.90
C GLN A 323 15.22 -4.82 -51.69
N GLU A 324 15.26 -5.38 -50.49
CA GLU A 324 14.57 -6.64 -50.17
C GLU A 324 13.06 -6.45 -50.16
N LEU A 325 12.55 -5.30 -49.74
CA LEU A 325 11.13 -4.96 -49.80
C LEU A 325 10.62 -4.88 -51.22
N THR A 326 11.40 -4.30 -52.14
CA THR A 326 11.02 -4.17 -53.53
C THR A 326 10.97 -5.52 -54.25
N VAL A 327 11.83 -6.46 -53.83
CA VAL A 327 11.89 -7.81 -54.41
C VAL A 327 10.78 -8.70 -53.87
N THR A 328 10.47 -8.58 -52.57
CA THR A 328 9.50 -9.46 -51.88
C THR A 328 8.06 -8.97 -51.99
N GLY A 329 7.83 -7.67 -52.11
CA GLY A 329 6.49 -7.05 -52.11
C GLY A 329 5.77 -7.16 -50.78
N ILE A 330 6.48 -7.52 -49.71
CA ILE A 330 5.89 -7.75 -48.34
C ILE A 330 5.84 -6.41 -47.59
N ASN A 331 4.66 -5.98 -47.20
CA ASN A 331 4.44 -4.75 -46.43
C ASN A 331 4.40 -4.98 -44.92
N LYS A 332 4.03 -6.18 -44.50
CA LYS A 332 3.90 -6.57 -43.08
C LYS A 332 4.50 -7.95 -42.84
N ALA A 333 5.14 -8.11 -41.70
CA ALA A 333 5.70 -9.36 -41.23
C ALA A 333 5.11 -9.72 -39.88
N ASP A 334 4.68 -10.95 -39.73
CA ASP A 334 4.31 -11.49 -38.41
C ASP A 334 5.57 -11.98 -37.73
N VAL A 335 5.89 -11.38 -36.61
CA VAL A 335 7.05 -11.71 -35.79
C VAL A 335 6.64 -12.24 -34.46
N GLU A 336 7.31 -13.30 -34.02
CA GLU A 336 7.27 -13.84 -32.68
C GLU A 336 8.49 -13.32 -31.93
N LEU A 337 8.25 -12.65 -30.80
CA LEU A 337 9.29 -12.20 -29.90
C LEU A 337 9.25 -13.00 -28.61
N GLN A 338 10.39 -13.55 -28.23
CA GLN A 338 10.64 -14.21 -26.97
C GLN A 338 11.74 -13.46 -26.22
N ASP A 339 11.44 -12.93 -25.03
CA ASP A 339 12.37 -12.20 -24.16
C ASP A 339 12.42 -12.88 -22.80
N GLN A 340 13.53 -13.54 -22.48
CA GLN A 340 13.82 -14.08 -21.18
C GLN A 340 14.89 -13.25 -20.49
N THR A 341 14.59 -12.73 -19.30
CA THR A 341 15.52 -11.91 -18.52
C THR A 341 15.71 -12.54 -17.15
N ASN A 342 16.95 -12.83 -16.78
CA ASN A 342 17.34 -13.36 -15.49
C ASN A 342 18.27 -12.36 -14.80
N GLN A 343 17.94 -11.96 -13.56
CA GLN A 343 18.70 -10.98 -12.81
C GLN A 343 19.08 -11.51 -11.43
N PHE A 344 20.31 -11.23 -11.02
CA PHE A 344 20.76 -11.33 -9.64
C PHE A 344 21.18 -9.93 -9.18
N TYR A 345 20.63 -9.45 -8.07
CA TYR A 345 20.87 -8.08 -7.64
C TYR A 345 20.96 -7.92 -6.12
N LEU A 346 21.67 -6.88 -5.73
CA LEU A 346 21.72 -6.34 -4.39
C LEU A 346 20.93 -5.04 -4.36
N GLN A 347 20.09 -4.85 -3.34
CA GLN A 347 19.26 -3.66 -3.17
C GLN A 347 19.41 -3.09 -1.77
N THR A 348 19.48 -1.78 -1.67
CA THR A 348 19.41 -1.06 -0.39
C THR A 348 18.33 0.01 -0.42
N LEU A 349 17.72 0.28 0.72
CA LEU A 349 16.73 1.33 0.90
C LEU A 349 17.32 2.47 1.73
N PHE A 350 17.53 3.63 1.13
CA PHE A 350 17.96 4.82 1.89
C PHE A 350 16.81 5.46 2.64
N ARG A 351 15.59 5.38 2.06
CA ARG A 351 14.32 5.81 2.66
C ARG A 351 13.22 4.87 2.20
N ARG A 352 12.03 4.98 2.77
CA ARG A 352 10.84 4.26 2.31
C ARG A 352 10.59 4.45 0.80
N ASP A 353 10.84 5.66 0.37
CA ASP A 353 10.56 6.21 -0.96
C ASP A 353 11.77 6.18 -1.89
N PHE A 354 12.96 5.75 -1.42
CA PHE A 354 14.19 5.76 -2.22
C PHE A 354 14.96 4.44 -2.10
N ALA A 355 15.08 3.74 -3.22
CA ALA A 355 15.80 2.48 -3.35
C ALA A 355 16.93 2.60 -4.39
N SER A 356 18.01 1.87 -4.17
CA SER A 356 19.08 1.67 -5.15
C SER A 356 19.43 0.19 -5.26
N SER A 357 19.64 -0.29 -6.47
CA SER A 357 20.08 -1.65 -6.73
C SER A 357 21.20 -1.72 -7.77
N ILE A 358 22.00 -2.75 -7.65
CA ILE A 358 23.04 -3.10 -8.62
C ILE A 358 23.03 -4.62 -8.81
N GLY A 359 23.26 -5.08 -10.02
CA GLY A 359 23.19 -6.50 -10.30
C GLY A 359 23.77 -6.91 -11.65
N LEU A 360 23.66 -8.21 -11.89
CA LEU A 360 23.99 -8.85 -13.16
C LEU A 360 22.71 -9.29 -13.84
N GLU A 361 22.65 -9.14 -15.14
CA GLU A 361 21.55 -9.57 -15.99
C GLU A 361 22.05 -10.49 -17.10
N HIS A 362 21.37 -11.62 -17.25
CA HIS A 362 21.38 -12.43 -18.45
C HIS A 362 20.06 -12.24 -19.18
N LYS A 363 20.14 -11.83 -20.43
CA LYS A 363 18.99 -11.58 -21.29
C LYS A 363 19.10 -12.44 -22.53
N ARG A 364 18.11 -13.31 -22.77
CA ARG A 364 17.95 -14.06 -24.01
C ARG A 364 16.85 -13.41 -24.83
N LEU A 365 17.21 -13.00 -26.04
CA LEU A 365 16.29 -12.40 -27.00
C LEU A 365 16.23 -13.29 -28.24
N ARG A 366 15.02 -13.63 -28.66
CA ARG A 366 14.75 -14.35 -29.88
C ARG A 366 13.63 -13.64 -30.64
N ILE A 367 13.89 -13.35 -31.90
CA ILE A 367 12.92 -12.76 -32.86
C ILE A 367 12.88 -13.63 -34.06
N THR A 368 11.73 -14.21 -34.37
CA THR A 368 11.52 -15.10 -35.50
C THR A 368 10.30 -14.65 -36.33
N SER A 369 10.25 -15.03 -37.59
CA SER A 369 9.08 -14.82 -38.43
C SER A 369 8.85 -16.00 -39.38
N GLU A 370 7.60 -16.43 -39.45
CA GLU A 370 7.17 -17.40 -40.45
C GLU A 370 6.85 -16.74 -41.80
N THR A 371 6.65 -15.41 -41.84
CA THR A 371 6.33 -14.66 -43.07
C THR A 371 7.49 -14.68 -44.08
N PHE A 372 8.73 -14.85 -43.61
CA PHE A 372 9.94 -14.81 -44.41
C PHE A 372 10.61 -16.18 -44.56
N SER A 373 9.86 -17.27 -44.58
CA SER A 373 10.44 -18.59 -44.82
C SER A 373 11.07 -18.64 -46.19
N LEU A 374 12.40 -18.51 -46.24
CA LEU A 374 13.19 -18.54 -47.49
C LEU A 374 13.60 -19.97 -47.90
N ASN A 375 13.26 -20.98 -47.12
CA ASN A 375 13.67 -22.37 -47.29
C ASN A 375 12.50 -23.30 -47.63
N PRO A 376 12.71 -24.33 -48.49
CA PRO A 376 11.73 -25.40 -48.72
C PRO A 376 11.36 -26.20 -47.50
N SER A 377 12.14 -26.08 -46.42
CA SER A 377 11.89 -26.78 -45.14
C SER A 377 10.85 -26.10 -44.22
N ASN A 378 10.30 -24.95 -44.60
CA ASN A 378 9.34 -24.19 -43.76
C ASN A 378 9.87 -23.80 -42.37
N GLU A 379 11.17 -23.70 -42.20
CA GLU A 379 11.74 -23.19 -40.95
C GLU A 379 11.54 -21.65 -40.82
N PRO A 380 11.15 -21.13 -39.67
CA PRO A 380 10.98 -19.70 -39.47
C PRO A 380 12.31 -18.97 -39.63
N PHE A 381 12.26 -17.80 -40.27
CA PHE A 381 13.43 -16.93 -40.39
C PHE A 381 13.78 -16.33 -39.01
N ILE A 382 15.07 -16.38 -38.66
CA ILE A 382 15.58 -15.90 -37.38
C ILE A 382 16.22 -14.54 -37.57
N PHE A 383 15.61 -13.48 -37.04
CA PHE A 383 16.17 -12.12 -37.03
C PHE A 383 17.13 -11.89 -35.87
N GLU A 384 16.86 -12.53 -34.72
CA GLU A 384 17.66 -12.39 -33.52
C GLU A 384 17.64 -13.69 -32.71
N LYS A 385 18.78 -14.10 -32.18
CA LYS A 385 18.92 -15.25 -31.29
C LYS A 385 20.17 -15.07 -30.43
N THR A 386 20.14 -14.06 -29.57
CA THR A 386 21.32 -13.66 -28.80
C THR A 386 21.08 -13.78 -27.30
N ASP A 387 22.08 -14.30 -26.61
CA ASP A 387 22.21 -14.22 -25.15
C ASP A 387 23.14 -13.04 -24.82
N TYR A 388 22.63 -12.06 -24.10
CA TYR A 388 23.37 -10.89 -23.64
C TYR A 388 23.68 -11.00 -22.15
N LEU A 389 24.87 -10.53 -21.73
CA LEU A 389 25.20 -10.32 -20.33
C LEU A 389 25.42 -8.82 -20.08
N SER A 390 24.84 -8.31 -19.02
CA SER A 390 25.02 -6.93 -18.58
C SER A 390 25.22 -6.80 -17.08
N VAL A 391 25.90 -5.74 -16.68
CA VAL A 391 25.84 -5.18 -15.34
C VAL A 391 24.79 -4.08 -15.36
N PHE A 392 23.92 -4.03 -14.36
CA PHE A 392 22.94 -2.97 -14.29
C PHE A 392 22.94 -2.26 -12.92
N GLY A 393 22.53 -0.99 -12.96
CA GLY A 393 22.21 -0.19 -11.80
C GLY A 393 20.81 0.40 -11.94
N ASN A 394 20.08 0.48 -10.83
CA ASN A 394 18.76 1.10 -10.79
C ASN A 394 18.64 2.02 -9.58
N ILE A 395 18.00 3.16 -9.77
CA ILE A 395 17.63 4.11 -8.73
C ILE A 395 16.13 4.38 -8.86
N LYS A 396 15.40 4.18 -7.77
CA LYS A 396 13.98 4.45 -7.72
C LYS A 396 13.64 5.38 -6.55
N LEU A 397 12.96 6.48 -6.87
CA LEU A 397 12.34 7.39 -5.92
C LEU A 397 10.84 7.43 -6.19
N ASP A 398 10.03 7.18 -5.17
CA ASP A 398 8.57 7.19 -5.29
C ASP A 398 7.99 7.86 -4.04
N THR A 399 7.63 9.13 -4.18
CA THR A 399 7.01 9.95 -3.12
C THR A 399 5.53 10.24 -3.39
N TYR A 400 4.93 9.56 -4.38
CA TYR A 400 3.52 9.71 -4.66
C TYR A 400 2.66 9.36 -3.43
N ASP A 401 1.65 10.17 -3.18
CA ASP A 401 0.67 9.97 -2.11
C ASP A 401 -0.28 8.81 -2.40
N ASN A 402 -0.56 8.54 -3.68
CA ASN A 402 -1.38 7.42 -4.15
C ASN A 402 -0.71 6.75 -5.35
N LYS A 403 -0.71 5.43 -5.38
CA LYS A 403 -0.08 4.64 -6.45
C LYS A 403 -0.77 4.78 -7.81
N TYR A 404 -2.09 4.87 -7.82
CA TYR A 404 -2.89 4.83 -9.05
C TYR A 404 -3.34 6.21 -9.51
N PHE A 405 -3.70 7.08 -8.57
CA PHE A 405 -4.18 8.44 -8.82
C PHE A 405 -3.42 9.43 -7.96
N PRO A 406 -2.12 9.67 -8.24
CA PRO A 406 -1.32 10.56 -7.42
C PRO A 406 -1.80 12.00 -7.55
N LYS A 407 -1.97 12.65 -6.40
CA LYS A 407 -2.32 14.06 -6.29
C LYS A 407 -1.11 14.92 -5.92
N ARG A 408 -0.07 14.31 -5.30
CA ARG A 408 1.17 15.00 -4.86
C ARG A 408 2.34 14.03 -4.88
N GLY A 409 3.52 14.57 -5.19
CA GLY A 409 4.78 13.85 -5.08
C GLY A 409 5.58 13.79 -6.36
N VAL A 410 6.71 13.14 -6.26
CA VAL A 410 7.67 12.94 -7.36
C VAL A 410 7.90 11.43 -7.53
N TYR A 411 7.97 11.00 -8.75
CA TYR A 411 8.39 9.67 -9.15
C TYR A 411 9.63 9.77 -10.03
N PHE A 412 10.61 8.95 -9.77
CA PHE A 412 11.79 8.76 -10.60
C PHE A 412 12.17 7.28 -10.60
N ASN A 413 12.35 6.69 -11.77
CA ASN A 413 12.88 5.34 -11.92
C ASN A 413 13.88 5.34 -13.04
N GLY A 414 15.17 5.37 -12.68
CA GLY A 414 16.27 5.39 -13.60
C GLY A 414 17.07 4.09 -13.56
N TYR A 415 17.43 3.56 -14.72
CA TYR A 415 18.32 2.44 -14.80
C TYR A 415 19.38 2.63 -15.89
N ILE A 416 20.51 1.98 -15.68
CA ILE A 416 21.59 1.85 -16.64
C ILE A 416 21.99 0.39 -16.76
N HIS A 417 22.13 -0.10 -17.98
CA HIS A 417 22.67 -1.40 -18.29
C HIS A 417 23.93 -1.22 -19.12
N ASN A 418 25.00 -1.88 -18.73
CA ASN A 418 26.23 -1.97 -19.54
C ASN A 418 26.34 -3.40 -20.05
N TYR A 419 26.12 -3.59 -21.34
CA TYR A 419 26.22 -4.86 -22.02
C TYR A 419 27.68 -5.08 -22.44
N PHE A 420 28.25 -6.17 -21.96
CA PHE A 420 29.67 -6.48 -22.14
C PHE A 420 29.91 -7.83 -22.83
N TYR A 421 28.83 -8.57 -23.14
CA TYR A 421 28.91 -9.86 -23.83
C TYR A 421 27.64 -10.10 -24.63
N ALA A 422 27.80 -10.66 -25.83
CA ALA A 422 26.75 -11.27 -26.63
C ALA A 422 27.20 -12.65 -27.13
N SER A 423 26.25 -13.55 -27.37
CA SER A 423 26.53 -14.87 -27.93
C SER A 423 26.83 -14.78 -29.42
N GLN A 424 27.33 -15.88 -30.03
CA GLN A 424 27.83 -16.01 -31.39
C GLN A 424 26.87 -15.59 -32.50
N PHE A 425 25.59 -15.40 -32.26
CA PHE A 425 24.66 -14.90 -33.25
C PHE A 425 24.95 -13.43 -33.64
N ASN A 426 25.61 -12.67 -32.78
CA ASN A 426 26.01 -11.30 -32.97
C ASN A 426 27.54 -11.20 -32.93
N ASP A 427 28.19 -11.64 -34.01
CA ASP A 427 29.65 -11.71 -34.12
C ASP A 427 30.33 -10.32 -34.14
N ASP A 428 29.60 -9.27 -34.55
CA ASP A 428 30.08 -7.87 -34.60
C ASP A 428 29.77 -7.10 -33.31
N PHE A 429 29.45 -7.80 -32.21
CA PHE A 429 29.09 -7.17 -30.95
C PHE A 429 30.23 -6.33 -30.37
N GLU A 430 29.94 -5.07 -30.09
CA GLU A 430 30.78 -4.19 -29.29
C GLU A 430 30.06 -3.82 -27.98
N ASN A 431 30.80 -3.46 -26.95
CA ASN A 431 30.23 -3.07 -25.66
C ASN A 431 29.43 -1.78 -25.81
N PHE A 432 28.23 -1.77 -25.23
CA PHE A 432 27.38 -0.58 -25.21
C PHE A 432 26.62 -0.45 -23.88
N SER A 433 26.13 0.75 -23.62
CA SER A 433 25.30 1.04 -22.45
C SER A 433 23.95 1.60 -22.86
N ILE A 434 22.90 1.17 -22.18
CA ILE A 434 21.56 1.73 -22.28
C ILE A 434 21.21 2.38 -20.95
N ALA A 435 20.84 3.66 -20.99
CA ALA A 435 20.27 4.35 -19.85
C ALA A 435 18.85 4.80 -20.17
N LYS A 436 17.94 4.62 -19.21
CA LYS A 436 16.55 5.06 -19.30
C LYS A 436 16.08 5.63 -17.96
N ALA A 437 15.21 6.64 -18.01
CA ALA A 437 14.57 7.19 -16.86
C ALA A 437 13.09 7.49 -17.14
N ASP A 438 12.25 7.14 -16.17
CA ASP A 438 10.86 7.53 -16.10
C ASP A 438 10.73 8.56 -14.96
N ILE A 439 10.17 9.72 -15.26
CA ILE A 439 10.03 10.85 -14.32
C ILE A 439 8.56 11.23 -14.25
N GLY A 440 8.06 11.43 -13.04
CA GLY A 440 6.70 11.86 -12.81
C GLY A 440 6.63 12.94 -11.73
N TYR A 441 5.72 13.88 -11.91
CA TYR A 441 5.43 14.94 -10.93
C TYR A 441 3.94 15.15 -10.81
N ALA A 442 3.40 14.94 -9.61
CA ALA A 442 2.00 15.18 -9.30
C ALA A 442 1.85 16.36 -8.36
N PHE A 443 0.91 17.24 -8.66
CA PHE A 443 0.56 18.39 -7.82
C PHE A 443 -0.93 18.71 -7.91
N SER A 444 -1.52 19.14 -6.79
CA SER A 444 -2.90 19.58 -6.72
C SER A 444 -3.00 21.10 -6.87
N VAL A 445 -3.86 21.55 -7.77
CA VAL A 445 -4.23 22.96 -7.93
C VAL A 445 -5.39 23.31 -7.01
N SER A 446 -6.30 22.36 -6.78
CA SER A 446 -7.39 22.47 -5.83
C SER A 446 -7.72 21.10 -5.24
N ASP A 447 -8.64 21.03 -4.28
CA ASP A 447 -9.08 19.74 -3.70
C ASP A 447 -9.73 18.80 -4.73
N LYS A 448 -10.25 19.37 -5.84
CA LYS A 448 -10.94 18.62 -6.91
C LYS A 448 -10.09 18.43 -8.17
N LEU A 449 -8.94 19.10 -8.29
CA LEU A 449 -8.12 19.09 -9.51
C LEU A 449 -6.65 18.85 -9.18
N ALA A 450 -6.11 17.78 -9.71
CA ALA A 450 -4.69 17.44 -9.66
C ALA A 450 -4.15 17.17 -11.06
N PHE A 451 -2.89 17.55 -11.28
CA PHE A 451 -2.14 17.22 -12.49
C PHE A 451 -1.07 16.17 -12.16
N ASN A 452 -0.92 15.21 -13.07
CA ASN A 452 0.16 14.24 -13.05
C ASN A 452 0.89 14.32 -14.38
N LEU A 453 2.09 14.89 -14.37
CA LEU A 453 2.96 15.02 -15.52
C LEU A 453 3.96 13.86 -15.50
N GLN A 454 4.04 13.11 -16.59
CA GLN A 454 4.96 12.00 -16.73
C GLN A 454 5.76 12.12 -18.03
N THR A 455 7.03 11.78 -17.96
CA THR A 455 7.91 11.70 -19.12
C THR A 455 8.85 10.51 -18.98
N SER A 456 9.19 9.90 -20.11
CA SER A 456 10.16 8.83 -20.20
C SER A 456 11.18 9.18 -21.26
N GLY A 457 12.43 8.86 -21.02
CA GLY A 457 13.50 9.09 -21.97
C GLY A 457 14.65 8.12 -21.76
N GLY A 458 15.45 7.92 -22.78
CA GLY A 458 16.60 7.06 -22.70
C GLY A 458 17.59 7.35 -23.82
N PHE A 459 18.78 6.82 -23.69
CA PHE A 459 19.82 6.89 -24.69
C PHE A 459 20.69 5.63 -24.66
N LYS A 460 21.28 5.31 -25.79
CA LYS A 460 22.27 4.27 -25.98
C LYS A 460 23.64 4.94 -26.23
N LEU A 461 24.66 4.44 -25.58
CA LEU A 461 26.05 4.89 -25.72
C LEU A 461 26.91 3.69 -26.13
N GLY A 462 27.74 3.87 -27.10
CA GLY A 462 28.63 2.83 -27.67
C GLY A 462 28.14 2.32 -29.01
N ASP A 463 28.27 1.04 -29.22
CA ASP A 463 28.04 0.36 -30.48
C ASP A 463 26.69 0.63 -31.14
N ASN A 464 26.71 0.79 -32.46
CA ASN A 464 25.55 0.96 -33.33
C ASN A 464 25.19 -0.33 -34.10
N SER A 465 25.94 -1.43 -33.95
CA SER A 465 25.67 -2.69 -34.64
C SER A 465 24.45 -3.46 -34.11
N THR A 466 24.11 -3.26 -32.84
CA THR A 466 23.01 -3.97 -32.15
C THR A 466 21.73 -3.13 -32.13
N ASN A 467 20.91 -3.21 -33.15
CA ASN A 467 19.69 -2.40 -33.31
C ASN A 467 18.48 -2.97 -32.52
N THR A 468 18.49 -4.27 -32.21
CA THR A 468 17.38 -4.96 -31.51
C THR A 468 17.06 -4.44 -30.12
N LEU A 469 18.00 -3.78 -29.45
CA LEU A 469 17.85 -3.15 -28.14
C LEU A 469 17.70 -1.62 -28.20
N ASP A 470 17.51 -1.03 -29.38
CA ASP A 470 17.32 0.40 -29.56
C ASP A 470 15.94 0.87 -29.03
N PHE A 471 15.88 2.16 -28.73
CA PHE A 471 14.62 2.77 -28.32
C PHE A 471 13.72 2.98 -29.53
N ALA A 472 12.46 2.55 -29.37
CA ALA A 472 11.43 2.84 -30.34
C ALA A 472 10.38 3.77 -29.74
N LEU A 473 9.86 4.71 -30.53
CA LEU A 473 8.82 5.66 -30.12
C LEU A 473 7.43 5.06 -30.30
N GLY A 474 6.53 5.32 -29.34
CA GLY A 474 5.13 4.97 -29.43
C GLY A 474 4.70 3.86 -28.46
N GLY A 475 3.40 3.66 -28.37
CA GLY A 475 2.76 2.65 -27.52
C GLY A 475 2.73 2.98 -26.03
N TYR A 476 1.57 2.81 -25.42
CA TYR A 476 1.39 2.99 -23.98
C TYR A 476 1.91 1.77 -23.23
N GLY A 477 2.83 1.99 -22.29
CA GLY A 477 3.32 0.95 -21.38
C GLY A 477 4.21 -0.12 -22.01
N ASN A 478 4.70 0.08 -23.24
CA ASN A 478 5.56 -0.87 -23.92
C ASN A 478 7.04 -0.54 -23.69
N ASN A 479 7.79 -1.54 -23.25
CA ASN A 479 9.21 -1.38 -22.92
C ASN A 479 10.16 -2.09 -23.89
N LEU A 480 9.69 -2.86 -24.87
CA LEU A 480 10.52 -3.69 -25.74
C LEU A 480 10.24 -3.47 -27.22
N ILE A 481 9.05 -3.78 -27.66
CA ILE A 481 8.62 -3.51 -29.04
C ILE A 481 7.44 -2.57 -28.94
N ASN A 482 7.62 -1.37 -29.40
CA ASN A 482 6.58 -0.37 -29.37
C ASN A 482 5.48 -0.67 -30.37
N ASN A 483 4.30 -0.20 -30.02
CA ASN A 483 3.15 -0.26 -30.89
C ASN A 483 3.40 0.62 -32.12
N PHE A 484 3.85 0.04 -33.19
CA PHE A 484 3.91 0.65 -34.49
C PHE A 484 2.53 0.67 -35.13
#